data_cf3ab58f2bfccbc7a5350a701d480d24
#
_entry.id   cf3ab58f2bfccbc7a5350a701d480d24
#
_cell.length_a   1.000
_cell.length_b   1.000
_cell.length_c   1.000
_cell.angle_alpha   90.00
_cell.angle_beta   90.00
_cell.angle_gamma   90.00
#
_symmetry.space_group_name_H-M   'P 1'
#
loop_
_entity.id
_entity.type
_entity.pdbx_description
1 polymer ?
#
loop_
_entity_poly.entity_id
_entity_poly.type
_entity_poly.pdbx_seq_one_letter_code
_entity_poly.pdbx_strand_id
1 'polypeptide(L)'
;VVAYHALPDRLMAWVLSNEGVREAKLPVAVSRADLARLVDAYRDALIKLNPNASQVGEKIGALLLAPLEIPAGKRIIIVPHGPLHYLPFQALRVDGQYLIERNPISIAPSISIAAKLAERTPTVSAQLVAFGNPTINPDVADPLPGAEREVHALSRQFPGATLFFKEQANKTNFQASAPGARLLHVAAHAVADTLDPLHSKVLLADENGQPNYLEARDVL
;
A
#
# COMPACT_ATOMS: atom_id res chain seq x y z
N VAL A 1 -10.61 4.91 12.91
CA VAL A 1 -10.59 4.13 11.68
C VAL A 1 -11.65 4.66 10.73
N VAL A 2 -11.34 4.73 9.45
CA VAL A 2 -12.30 5.05 8.37
C VAL A 2 -12.46 3.83 7.49
N ALA A 3 -13.67 3.32 7.38
CA ALA A 3 -13.96 2.18 6.51
C ALA A 3 -14.90 2.59 5.39
N TYR A 4 -14.58 2.18 4.17
CA TYR A 4 -15.42 2.39 2.99
C TYR A 4 -16.00 1.08 2.51
N HIS A 5 -17.17 1.15 1.88
CA HIS A 5 -17.79 0.03 1.19
C HIS A 5 -18.44 0.47 -0.12
N ALA A 6 -17.84 0.07 -1.23
CA ALA A 6 -18.33 0.39 -2.57
C ALA A 6 -19.38 -0.64 -3.01
N LEU A 7 -20.63 -0.25 -2.96
CA LEU A 7 -21.75 -1.00 -3.51
C LEU A 7 -21.90 -0.74 -5.02
N PRO A 8 -22.66 -1.54 -5.76
CA PRO A 8 -22.88 -1.29 -7.19
C PRO A 8 -23.43 0.10 -7.50
N ASP A 9 -24.32 0.61 -6.67
CA ASP A 9 -25.08 1.84 -6.86
C ASP A 9 -24.61 3.02 -6.00
N ARG A 10 -23.84 2.78 -4.93
CA ARG A 10 -23.40 3.83 -4.00
C ARG A 10 -22.13 3.45 -3.23
N LEU A 11 -21.48 4.48 -2.69
CA LEU A 11 -20.39 4.33 -1.72
C LEU A 11 -20.93 4.64 -0.31
N MET A 12 -20.53 3.83 0.65
CA MET A 12 -20.78 4.05 2.08
C MET A 12 -19.45 4.27 2.80
N ALA A 13 -19.47 5.06 3.86
CA ALA A 13 -18.31 5.32 4.70
C ALA A 13 -18.70 5.34 6.18
N TRP A 14 -17.84 4.79 7.03
CA TRP A 14 -18.00 4.81 8.48
C TRP A 14 -16.74 5.34 9.15
N VAL A 15 -16.95 6.09 10.21
CA VAL A 15 -15.88 6.53 11.11
C VAL A 15 -16.04 5.77 12.44
N LEU A 16 -14.99 5.04 12.80
CA LEU A 16 -14.89 4.32 14.08
C LEU A 16 -13.90 5.09 14.98
N SER A 17 -14.35 5.48 16.16
CA SER A 17 -13.55 6.17 17.18
C SER A 17 -13.83 5.58 18.56
N ASN A 18 -13.23 6.16 19.60
CA ASN A 18 -13.54 5.80 20.99
C ASN A 18 -14.99 6.17 21.39
N GLU A 19 -15.62 7.05 20.63
CA GLU A 19 -17.01 7.46 20.85
C GLU A 19 -18.02 6.52 20.19
N GLY A 20 -17.53 5.54 19.43
CA GLY A 20 -18.35 4.55 18.73
C GLY A 20 -18.17 4.58 17.21
N VAL A 21 -19.21 4.08 16.54
CA VAL A 21 -19.26 4.00 15.06
C VAL A 21 -20.36 4.92 14.56
N ARG A 22 -19.99 5.77 13.59
CA ARG A 22 -20.97 6.59 12.86
C ARG A 22 -20.82 6.41 11.35
N GLU A 23 -21.94 6.42 10.64
CA GLU A 23 -21.94 6.54 9.18
C GLU A 23 -21.69 7.98 8.77
N ALA A 24 -20.76 8.18 7.84
CA ALA A 24 -20.54 9.48 7.22
C ALA A 24 -21.46 9.63 6.01
N LYS A 25 -22.26 10.68 5.99
CA LYS A 25 -23.18 10.98 4.87
C LYS A 25 -22.38 11.61 3.74
N LEU A 26 -22.10 10.85 2.70
CA LEU A 26 -21.42 11.34 1.51
C LEU A 26 -22.35 12.28 0.71
N PRO A 27 -21.82 13.36 0.13
CA PRO A 27 -22.64 14.41 -0.48
C PRO A 27 -23.37 13.97 -1.75
N VAL A 28 -22.86 12.93 -2.41
CA VAL A 28 -23.41 12.41 -3.67
C VAL A 28 -23.35 10.88 -3.67
N ALA A 29 -24.37 10.23 -4.19
CA ALA A 29 -24.32 8.80 -4.47
C ALA A 29 -23.34 8.54 -5.63
N VAL A 30 -22.29 7.76 -5.36
CA VAL A 30 -21.28 7.39 -6.35
C VAL A 30 -21.32 5.88 -6.54
N SER A 31 -21.64 5.43 -7.76
CA SER A 31 -21.62 4.02 -8.09
C SER A 31 -20.18 3.46 -8.08
N ARG A 32 -20.03 2.14 -7.91
CA ARG A 32 -18.72 1.49 -7.99
C ARG A 32 -18.01 1.78 -9.32
N ALA A 33 -18.77 1.81 -10.43
CA ALA A 33 -18.22 2.07 -11.76
C ALA A 33 -17.73 3.52 -11.91
N ASP A 34 -18.50 4.50 -11.38
CA ASP A 34 -18.08 5.90 -11.39
C ASP A 34 -16.86 6.12 -10.51
N LEU A 35 -16.83 5.46 -9.35
CA LEU A 35 -15.70 5.50 -8.43
C LEU A 35 -14.43 4.94 -9.08
N ALA A 36 -14.53 3.82 -9.81
CA ALA A 36 -13.40 3.27 -10.55
C ALA A 36 -12.85 4.27 -11.58
N ARG A 37 -13.74 4.86 -12.41
CA ARG A 37 -13.32 5.88 -13.40
C ARG A 37 -12.66 7.09 -12.74
N LEU A 38 -13.18 7.53 -11.61
CA LEU A 38 -12.64 8.67 -10.87
C LEU A 38 -11.24 8.37 -10.32
N VAL A 39 -11.03 7.19 -9.75
CA VAL A 39 -9.74 6.74 -9.22
C VAL A 39 -8.72 6.61 -10.33
N ASP A 40 -9.08 5.96 -11.45
CA ASP A 40 -8.19 5.78 -12.59
C ASP A 40 -7.79 7.11 -13.22
N ALA A 41 -8.76 8.01 -13.44
CA ALA A 41 -8.48 9.35 -13.97
C ALA A 41 -7.54 10.15 -13.06
N TYR A 42 -7.70 10.05 -11.75
CA TYR A 42 -6.81 10.74 -10.80
C TYR A 42 -5.40 10.16 -10.80
N ARG A 43 -5.27 8.84 -10.77
CA ARG A 43 -3.97 8.17 -10.87
C ARG A 43 -3.24 8.53 -12.15
N ASP A 44 -3.94 8.51 -13.27
CA ASP A 44 -3.40 8.93 -14.57
C ASP A 44 -2.93 10.38 -14.56
N ALA A 45 -3.69 11.29 -13.95
CA ALA A 45 -3.30 12.68 -13.81
C ALA A 45 -2.01 12.86 -12.98
N LEU A 46 -1.84 12.08 -11.91
CA LEU A 46 -0.62 12.08 -11.10
C LEU A 46 0.57 11.51 -11.87
N ILE A 47 0.41 10.36 -12.53
CA ILE A 47 1.49 9.71 -13.30
C ILE A 47 1.97 10.61 -14.44
N LYS A 48 1.04 11.27 -15.13
CA LYS A 48 1.35 12.19 -16.23
C LYS A 48 1.78 13.58 -15.78
N LEU A 49 1.94 13.81 -14.47
CA LEU A 49 2.28 15.11 -13.87
C LEU A 49 1.37 16.24 -14.37
N ASN A 50 0.07 15.95 -14.51
CA ASN A 50 -0.92 16.92 -14.98
C ASN A 50 -1.04 18.08 -13.97
N PRO A 51 -0.90 19.36 -14.41
CA PRO A 51 -1.04 20.51 -13.51
C PRO A 51 -2.37 20.57 -12.73
N ASN A 52 -3.43 19.98 -13.30
CA ASN A 52 -4.75 19.94 -12.67
C ASN A 52 -4.94 18.78 -11.68
N ALA A 53 -3.94 17.91 -11.48
CA ALA A 53 -4.06 16.78 -10.57
C ALA A 53 -4.42 17.21 -9.13
N SER A 54 -3.85 18.31 -8.65
CA SER A 54 -4.19 18.87 -7.33
C SER A 54 -5.66 19.25 -7.22
N GLN A 55 -6.23 19.86 -8.25
CA GLN A 55 -7.65 20.26 -8.27
C GLN A 55 -8.57 19.04 -8.32
N VAL A 56 -8.19 17.99 -9.08
CA VAL A 56 -8.91 16.71 -9.09
C VAL A 56 -8.85 16.07 -7.70
N GLY A 57 -7.67 16.04 -7.09
CA GLY A 57 -7.47 15.52 -5.73
C GLY A 57 -8.30 16.25 -4.68
N GLU A 58 -8.49 17.57 -4.82
CA GLU A 58 -9.35 18.38 -3.94
C GLU A 58 -10.83 18.01 -4.09
N LYS A 59 -11.32 17.83 -5.33
CA LYS A 59 -12.70 17.38 -5.57
C LYS A 59 -12.98 16.00 -4.98
N ILE A 60 -12.03 15.08 -5.11
CA ILE A 60 -12.13 13.74 -4.50
C ILE A 60 -12.05 13.85 -2.98
N GLY A 61 -11.18 14.68 -2.44
CA GLY A 61 -11.08 14.95 -1.00
C GLY A 61 -12.38 15.50 -0.43
N ALA A 62 -13.00 16.47 -1.10
CA ALA A 62 -14.32 16.99 -0.72
C ALA A 62 -15.42 15.91 -0.73
N LEU A 63 -15.35 14.97 -1.68
CA LEU A 63 -16.30 13.87 -1.78
C LEU A 63 -16.10 12.81 -0.69
N LEU A 64 -14.86 12.38 -0.46
CA LEU A 64 -14.55 11.21 0.35
C LEU A 64 -14.12 11.53 1.77
N LEU A 65 -13.44 12.65 1.99
CA LEU A 65 -12.78 12.97 3.26
C LEU A 65 -13.49 14.08 4.06
N ALA A 66 -13.95 15.13 3.40
CA ALA A 66 -14.63 16.23 4.11
C ALA A 66 -15.84 15.75 4.94
N PRO A 67 -16.71 14.84 4.45
CA PRO A 67 -17.86 14.34 5.22
C PRO A 67 -17.49 13.50 6.45
N LEU A 68 -16.21 13.09 6.55
CA LEU A 68 -15.72 12.33 7.70
C LEU A 68 -15.51 13.19 8.93
N GLU A 69 -15.39 14.51 8.77
CA GLU A 69 -15.22 15.49 9.87
C GLU A 69 -14.08 15.13 10.84
N ILE A 70 -12.97 14.61 10.26
CA ILE A 70 -11.82 14.20 11.06
C ILE A 70 -10.94 15.44 11.34
N PRO A 71 -10.67 15.76 12.62
CA PRO A 71 -9.79 16.85 12.97
C PRO A 71 -8.36 16.67 12.44
N ALA A 72 -7.69 17.77 12.10
CA ALA A 72 -6.28 17.76 11.76
C ALA A 72 -5.42 17.19 12.90
N GLY A 73 -4.29 16.56 12.56
CA GLY A 73 -3.37 15.93 13.51
C GLY A 73 -3.81 14.56 14.05
N LYS A 74 -5.05 14.15 13.86
CA LYS A 74 -5.50 12.81 14.27
C LYS A 74 -4.98 11.74 13.32
N ARG A 75 -4.46 10.65 13.88
CA ARG A 75 -4.09 9.47 13.07
C ARG A 75 -5.33 8.84 12.45
N ILE A 76 -5.23 8.53 11.16
CA ILE A 76 -6.30 7.89 10.39
C ILE A 76 -5.82 6.52 9.92
N ILE A 77 -6.60 5.48 10.18
CA ILE A 77 -6.44 4.18 9.54
C ILE A 77 -7.57 4.06 8.52
N ILE A 78 -7.21 3.98 7.24
CA ILE A 78 -8.17 3.87 6.14
C ILE A 78 -8.28 2.40 5.76
N VAL A 79 -9.52 1.91 5.68
CA VAL A 79 -9.87 0.59 5.16
C VAL A 79 -10.64 0.81 3.86
N PRO A 80 -9.94 0.77 2.72
CA PRO A 80 -10.56 0.95 1.41
C PRO A 80 -11.38 -0.27 1.00
N HIS A 81 -12.26 -0.12 0.00
CA HIS A 81 -12.98 -1.23 -0.62
C HIS A 81 -13.10 -1.03 -2.12
N GLY A 82 -12.95 -2.11 -2.89
CA GLY A 82 -13.03 -2.09 -4.34
C GLY A 82 -12.03 -1.11 -4.98
N PRO A 83 -12.48 -0.21 -5.87
CA PRO A 83 -11.58 0.72 -6.57
C PRO A 83 -10.74 1.61 -5.65
N LEU A 84 -11.18 1.86 -4.40
CA LEU A 84 -10.46 2.69 -3.45
C LEU A 84 -9.12 2.10 -3.00
N HIS A 85 -8.87 0.81 -3.20
CA HIS A 85 -7.54 0.23 -2.97
C HIS A 85 -6.44 0.84 -3.85
N TYR A 86 -6.83 1.40 -4.99
CA TYR A 86 -5.92 2.05 -5.93
C TYR A 86 -5.82 3.56 -5.75
N LEU A 87 -6.65 4.15 -4.87
CA LEU A 87 -6.66 5.58 -4.62
C LEU A 87 -5.47 5.99 -3.73
N PRO A 88 -4.59 6.88 -4.18
CA PRO A 88 -3.53 7.42 -3.34
C PRO A 88 -4.09 8.46 -2.36
N PHE A 89 -4.71 8.01 -1.28
CA PHE A 89 -5.34 8.86 -0.27
C PHE A 89 -4.43 9.96 0.26
N GLN A 90 -3.13 9.67 0.40
CA GLN A 90 -2.13 10.62 0.88
C GLN A 90 -2.02 11.87 0.00
N ALA A 91 -2.29 11.73 -1.29
CA ALA A 91 -2.22 12.81 -2.28
C ALA A 91 -3.54 13.56 -2.46
N LEU A 92 -4.62 13.14 -1.80
CA LEU A 92 -5.87 13.91 -1.79
C LEU A 92 -5.69 15.21 -1.00
N ARG A 93 -6.49 16.23 -1.34
CA ARG A 93 -6.45 17.51 -0.64
C ARG A 93 -7.74 17.75 0.12
N VAL A 94 -7.58 18.31 1.32
CA VAL A 94 -8.67 18.77 2.20
C VAL A 94 -8.26 20.13 2.73
N ASP A 95 -9.13 21.12 2.60
CA ASP A 95 -8.88 22.50 3.04
C ASP A 95 -7.55 23.07 2.49
N GLY A 96 -7.24 22.76 1.23
CA GLY A 96 -6.03 23.23 0.56
C GLY A 96 -4.73 22.50 0.93
N GLN A 97 -4.73 21.54 1.86
CA GLN A 97 -3.58 20.76 2.29
C GLN A 97 -3.66 19.31 1.79
N TYR A 98 -2.53 18.67 1.54
CA TYR A 98 -2.51 17.23 1.30
C TYR A 98 -2.86 16.45 2.57
N LEU A 99 -3.61 15.36 2.41
CA LEU A 99 -4.03 14.56 3.57
C LEU A 99 -2.86 14.09 4.43
N ILE A 100 -1.74 13.71 3.81
CA ILE A 100 -0.53 13.27 4.53
C ILE A 100 0.12 14.41 5.34
N GLU A 101 -0.02 15.66 4.92
CA GLU A 101 0.47 16.83 5.66
C GLU A 101 -0.46 17.17 6.83
N ARG A 102 -1.75 16.92 6.65
CA ARG A 102 -2.79 17.23 7.63
C ARG A 102 -2.92 16.17 8.71
N ASN A 103 -2.80 14.88 8.35
CA ASN A 103 -3.03 13.75 9.25
C ASN A 103 -2.03 12.62 9.00
N PRO A 104 -1.45 11.99 10.04
CA PRO A 104 -0.77 10.71 9.88
C PRO A 104 -1.77 9.66 9.40
N ILE A 105 -1.46 8.98 8.29
CA ILE A 105 -2.36 7.99 7.69
C ILE A 105 -1.71 6.60 7.59
N SER A 106 -2.53 5.58 7.69
CA SER A 106 -2.18 4.19 7.43
C SER A 106 -3.31 3.54 6.63
N ILE A 107 -2.98 2.60 5.76
CA ILE A 107 -3.96 1.78 5.03
C ILE A 107 -3.97 0.39 5.64
N ALA A 108 -5.15 -0.15 5.89
CA ALA A 108 -5.31 -1.53 6.33
C ALA A 108 -6.28 -2.27 5.40
N PRO A 109 -6.05 -3.56 5.12
CA PRO A 109 -6.91 -4.33 4.22
C PRO A 109 -8.30 -4.61 4.82
N SER A 110 -8.42 -4.65 6.15
CA SER A 110 -9.70 -4.77 6.85
C SER A 110 -9.60 -4.23 8.27
N ILE A 111 -10.77 -3.95 8.88
CA ILE A 111 -10.87 -3.53 10.29
C ILE A 111 -10.31 -4.64 11.20
N SER A 112 -10.62 -5.90 10.92
CA SER A 112 -10.16 -7.04 11.72
C SER A 112 -8.63 -7.18 11.72
N ILE A 113 -7.99 -6.99 10.57
CA ILE A 113 -6.53 -6.99 10.47
C ILE A 113 -5.96 -5.77 11.20
N ALA A 114 -6.53 -4.58 11.04
CA ALA A 114 -6.10 -3.39 11.76
C ALA A 114 -6.16 -3.59 13.28
N ALA A 115 -7.23 -4.20 13.80
CA ALA A 115 -7.38 -4.54 15.21
C ALA A 115 -6.31 -5.53 15.69
N LYS A 116 -6.12 -6.65 14.97
CA LYS A 116 -5.09 -7.64 15.30
C LYS A 116 -3.67 -7.06 15.31
N LEU A 117 -3.36 -6.17 14.35
CA LEU A 117 -2.06 -5.50 14.32
C LEU A 117 -1.87 -4.54 15.50
N ALA A 118 -2.95 -3.87 15.95
CA ALA A 118 -2.91 -3.00 17.13
C ALA A 118 -2.65 -3.76 18.43
N GLU A 119 -3.05 -5.03 18.53
CA GLU A 119 -2.81 -5.91 19.67
C GLU A 119 -1.36 -6.45 19.73
N ARG A 120 -0.62 -6.39 18.62
CA ARG A 120 0.75 -6.89 18.56
C ARG A 120 1.68 -6.02 19.41
N THR A 121 2.26 -6.61 20.43
CA THR A 121 3.39 -6.01 21.16
C THR A 121 4.64 -6.09 20.26
N PRO A 122 5.31 -4.99 19.95
CA PRO A 122 6.56 -5.03 19.21
C PRO A 122 7.59 -5.90 19.92
N THR A 123 8.05 -6.98 19.32
CA THR A 123 9.19 -7.74 19.82
C THR A 123 10.46 -6.91 19.70
N VAL A 124 11.33 -6.96 20.69
CA VAL A 124 12.51 -6.08 20.83
C VAL A 124 13.63 -6.37 19.82
N SER A 125 13.54 -7.45 19.05
CA SER A 125 14.54 -7.79 18.02
C SER A 125 14.46 -6.81 16.84
N ALA A 126 15.53 -6.05 16.60
CA ALA A 126 15.64 -5.09 15.48
C ALA A 126 16.24 -5.74 14.22
N GLN A 127 15.96 -7.02 13.98
CA GLN A 127 16.54 -7.72 12.83
C GLN A 127 15.84 -7.31 11.54
N LEU A 128 16.59 -6.65 10.67
CA LEU A 128 16.22 -6.38 9.29
C LEU A 128 16.62 -7.57 8.41
N VAL A 129 15.70 -8.07 7.61
CA VAL A 129 15.97 -8.93 6.46
C VAL A 129 15.59 -8.16 5.20
N ALA A 130 16.52 -8.01 4.27
CA ALA A 130 16.30 -7.20 3.08
C ALA A 130 16.70 -7.94 1.80
N PHE A 131 15.86 -7.80 0.78
CA PHE A 131 16.06 -8.33 -0.57
C PHE A 131 16.15 -7.17 -1.55
N GLY A 132 17.17 -7.16 -2.40
CA GLY A 132 17.36 -6.08 -3.36
C GLY A 132 17.90 -6.53 -4.70
N ASN A 133 17.36 -5.96 -5.79
CA ASN A 133 17.84 -6.17 -7.15
C ASN A 133 17.96 -7.66 -7.52
N PRO A 134 16.88 -8.46 -7.44
CA PRO A 134 16.91 -9.85 -7.86
C PRO A 134 17.39 -10.00 -9.31
N THR A 135 18.17 -11.05 -9.59
CA THR A 135 18.51 -11.40 -10.98
C THR A 135 17.31 -12.06 -11.65
N ILE A 136 16.73 -11.36 -12.59
CA ILE A 136 15.54 -11.77 -13.34
C ILE A 136 15.92 -11.81 -14.83
N ASN A 137 15.28 -12.69 -15.58
CA ASN A 137 15.44 -12.71 -17.03
C ASN A 137 15.18 -11.31 -17.63
N PRO A 138 16.13 -10.72 -18.38
CA PRO A 138 16.00 -9.38 -18.98
C PRO A 138 14.79 -9.22 -19.90
N ASP A 139 14.27 -10.30 -20.47
CA ASP A 139 13.04 -10.29 -21.27
C ASP A 139 11.77 -10.06 -20.42
N VAL A 140 11.88 -10.22 -19.08
CA VAL A 140 10.78 -10.06 -18.12
C VAL A 140 10.84 -8.70 -17.43
N ALA A 141 12.03 -8.32 -16.93
CA ALA A 141 12.20 -7.05 -16.23
C ALA A 141 13.67 -6.59 -16.21
N ASP A 142 13.86 -5.28 -16.24
CA ASP A 142 15.18 -4.65 -16.18
C ASP A 142 15.83 -4.78 -14.78
N PRO A 143 17.16 -4.83 -14.68
CA PRO A 143 17.87 -4.75 -13.41
C PRO A 143 17.54 -3.47 -12.63
N LEU A 144 17.53 -3.56 -11.29
CA LEU A 144 17.23 -2.45 -10.37
C LEU A 144 18.47 -2.03 -9.54
N PRO A 145 19.50 -1.40 -10.14
CA PRO A 145 20.70 -1.01 -9.38
C PRO A 145 20.41 0.03 -8.29
N GLY A 146 19.28 0.75 -8.39
CA GLY A 146 18.78 1.63 -7.34
C GLY A 146 18.35 0.86 -6.10
N ALA A 147 17.67 -0.27 -6.28
CA ALA A 147 17.22 -1.15 -5.18
C ALA A 147 18.40 -1.73 -4.39
N GLU A 148 19.49 -2.08 -5.05
CA GLU A 148 20.70 -2.56 -4.38
C GLU A 148 21.31 -1.46 -3.49
N ARG A 149 21.41 -0.22 -4.00
CA ARG A 149 21.90 0.94 -3.22
C ARG A 149 20.98 1.26 -2.03
N GLU A 150 19.67 1.13 -2.20
CA GLU A 150 18.67 1.34 -1.17
C GLU A 150 18.85 0.34 -0.01
N VAL A 151 18.95 -0.95 -0.30
CA VAL A 151 19.16 -2.00 0.71
C VAL A 151 20.49 -1.80 1.44
N HIS A 152 21.58 -1.43 0.75
CA HIS A 152 22.83 -1.07 1.39
C HIS A 152 22.72 0.18 2.27
N ALA A 153 21.91 1.16 1.92
CA ALA A 153 21.69 2.34 2.74
C ALA A 153 20.93 1.99 4.03
N LEU A 154 19.91 1.14 3.93
CA LEU A 154 19.15 0.64 5.09
C LEU A 154 20.01 -0.17 6.04
N SER A 155 20.87 -1.05 5.55
CA SER A 155 21.72 -1.90 6.38
C SER A 155 22.65 -1.10 7.31
N ARG A 156 23.04 0.10 6.92
CA ARG A 156 23.84 1.00 7.78
C ARG A 156 23.10 1.48 9.03
N GLN A 157 21.76 1.49 8.98
CA GLN A 157 20.90 1.89 10.10
C GLN A 157 20.49 0.71 10.98
N PHE A 158 20.66 -0.52 10.49
CA PHE A 158 20.28 -1.75 11.19
C PHE A 158 21.47 -2.71 11.32
N PRO A 159 22.31 -2.55 12.36
CA PRO A 159 23.42 -3.47 12.60
C PRO A 159 22.94 -4.93 12.72
N GLY A 160 23.61 -5.85 12.03
CA GLY A 160 23.22 -7.26 11.99
C GLY A 160 22.10 -7.59 10.97
N ALA A 161 21.79 -6.68 10.04
CA ALA A 161 20.85 -6.95 8.96
C ALA A 161 21.32 -8.13 8.10
N THR A 162 20.38 -8.97 7.70
CA THR A 162 20.59 -10.04 6.71
C THR A 162 20.16 -9.52 5.33
N LEU A 163 21.08 -9.55 4.36
CA LEU A 163 20.87 -8.96 3.04
C LEU A 163 21.00 -10.01 1.95
N PHE A 164 20.08 -10.00 1.02
CA PHE A 164 20.06 -10.86 -0.15
C PHE A 164 20.01 -10.01 -1.42
N PHE A 165 20.93 -10.24 -2.35
CA PHE A 165 21.03 -9.54 -3.61
C PHE A 165 21.11 -10.52 -4.77
N LYS A 166 20.74 -10.05 -5.95
CA LYS A 166 20.88 -10.78 -7.21
C LYS A 166 20.31 -12.21 -7.08
N GLU A 167 21.10 -13.26 -7.35
CA GLU A 167 20.69 -14.67 -7.31
C GLU A 167 20.25 -15.11 -5.90
N GLN A 168 20.75 -14.46 -4.86
CA GLN A 168 20.35 -14.75 -3.48
C GLN A 168 19.02 -14.13 -3.10
N ALA A 169 18.55 -13.11 -3.83
CA ALA A 169 17.24 -12.51 -3.61
C ALA A 169 16.12 -13.37 -4.21
N ASN A 170 16.04 -14.62 -3.80
CA ASN A 170 15.16 -15.67 -4.31
C ASN A 170 14.09 -16.10 -3.29
N LYS A 171 13.11 -16.89 -3.74
CA LYS A 171 11.98 -17.33 -2.92
C LYS A 171 12.41 -18.28 -1.79
N THR A 172 13.39 -19.14 -2.02
CA THR A 172 13.92 -20.06 -1.01
C THR A 172 14.50 -19.29 0.17
N ASN A 173 15.36 -18.30 -0.07
CA ASN A 173 15.91 -17.44 0.98
C ASN A 173 14.84 -16.57 1.67
N PHE A 174 13.84 -16.11 0.90
CA PHE A 174 12.72 -15.38 1.46
C PHE A 174 11.95 -16.24 2.47
N GLN A 175 11.52 -17.43 2.08
CA GLN A 175 10.77 -18.35 2.94
C GLN A 175 11.55 -18.79 4.18
N ALA A 176 12.87 -18.93 4.07
CA ALA A 176 13.72 -19.28 5.20
C ALA A 176 13.93 -18.14 6.20
N SER A 177 13.98 -16.89 5.72
CA SER A 177 14.41 -15.75 6.54
C SER A 177 13.26 -14.84 6.98
N ALA A 178 12.16 -14.73 6.21
CA ALA A 178 11.04 -13.85 6.50
C ALA A 178 10.33 -14.15 7.84
N PRO A 179 10.12 -15.41 8.25
CA PRO A 179 9.44 -15.72 9.51
C PRO A 179 10.16 -15.18 10.76
N GLY A 180 11.50 -15.05 10.71
CA GLY A 180 12.32 -14.51 11.80
C GLY A 180 12.55 -13.01 11.76
N ALA A 181 12.14 -12.36 10.68
CA ALA A 181 12.38 -10.93 10.49
C ALA A 181 11.38 -10.08 11.27
N ARG A 182 11.89 -9.07 11.97
CA ARG A 182 11.04 -7.99 12.50
C ARG A 182 10.69 -6.95 11.44
N LEU A 183 11.67 -6.63 10.61
CA LEU A 183 11.54 -5.75 9.47
C LEU A 183 11.92 -6.56 8.23
N LEU A 184 11.01 -6.63 7.29
CA LEU A 184 11.22 -7.25 6.00
C LEU A 184 11.16 -6.15 4.94
N HIS A 185 12.25 -5.98 4.21
CA HIS A 185 12.33 -4.99 3.13
C HIS A 185 12.58 -5.72 1.81
N VAL A 186 11.73 -5.46 0.82
CA VAL A 186 11.87 -6.06 -0.51
C VAL A 186 11.87 -4.95 -1.56
N ALA A 187 13.02 -4.73 -2.17
CA ALA A 187 13.21 -3.76 -3.25
C ALA A 187 13.36 -4.52 -4.58
N ALA A 188 12.24 -4.81 -5.19
CA ALA A 188 12.12 -5.62 -6.41
C ALA A 188 10.94 -5.15 -7.27
N HIS A 189 10.84 -5.63 -8.51
CA HIS A 189 9.66 -5.45 -9.32
C HIS A 189 8.44 -6.15 -8.73
N ALA A 190 7.27 -5.53 -8.86
CA ALA A 190 6.01 -6.13 -8.47
C ALA A 190 4.97 -5.94 -9.57
N VAL A 191 4.11 -6.94 -9.72
CA VAL A 191 2.99 -6.94 -10.68
C VAL A 191 1.70 -7.15 -9.91
N ALA A 192 0.80 -6.18 -9.99
CA ALA A 192 -0.54 -6.31 -9.42
C ALA A 192 -1.46 -7.01 -10.42
N ASP A 193 -2.13 -8.08 -9.98
CA ASP A 193 -3.22 -8.69 -10.72
C ASP A 193 -4.55 -8.11 -10.20
N THR A 194 -5.24 -7.37 -11.06
CA THR A 194 -6.48 -6.69 -10.70
C THR A 194 -7.72 -7.59 -10.82
N LEU A 195 -7.59 -8.72 -11.53
CA LEU A 195 -8.67 -9.69 -11.70
C LEU A 195 -8.62 -10.76 -10.61
N ASP A 196 -7.42 -11.20 -10.26
CA ASP A 196 -7.18 -12.12 -9.16
C ASP A 196 -6.05 -11.61 -8.25
N PRO A 197 -6.37 -10.79 -7.23
CA PRO A 197 -5.36 -10.16 -6.37
C PRO A 197 -4.43 -11.13 -5.65
N LEU A 198 -4.82 -12.39 -5.44
CA LEU A 198 -3.97 -13.41 -4.83
C LEU A 198 -2.80 -13.83 -5.72
N HIS A 199 -2.91 -13.59 -7.03
CA HIS A 199 -1.85 -13.77 -8.00
C HIS A 199 -0.99 -12.52 -8.23
N SER A 200 -1.26 -11.42 -7.53
CA SER A 200 -0.30 -10.30 -7.45
C SER A 200 1.03 -10.82 -6.92
N LYS A 201 2.13 -10.40 -7.53
CA LYS A 201 3.44 -11.01 -7.27
C LYS A 201 4.58 -10.02 -7.22
N VAL A 202 5.57 -10.35 -6.41
CA VAL A 202 6.89 -9.73 -6.42
C VAL A 202 7.81 -10.65 -7.21
N LEU A 203 8.59 -10.08 -8.13
CA LEU A 203 9.54 -10.81 -8.94
C LEU A 203 10.81 -11.01 -8.11
N LEU A 204 11.16 -12.27 -7.84
CA LEU A 204 12.40 -12.67 -7.17
C LEU A 204 13.36 -13.28 -8.18
N ALA A 205 14.60 -13.56 -7.75
CA ALA A 205 15.58 -14.16 -8.63
C ALA A 205 15.13 -15.54 -9.13
N ASP A 206 15.38 -15.76 -10.42
CA ASP A 206 15.09 -17.04 -11.06
C ASP A 206 15.85 -18.17 -10.35
N GLU A 207 15.19 -19.30 -10.14
CA GLU A 207 15.80 -20.50 -9.55
C GLU A 207 15.76 -21.66 -10.54
N ASN A 208 16.90 -22.32 -10.72
CA ASN A 208 17.05 -23.44 -11.67
C ASN A 208 16.63 -23.11 -13.11
N GLY A 209 16.86 -21.85 -13.54
CA GLY A 209 16.50 -21.38 -14.87
C GLY A 209 14.99 -21.17 -15.08
N GLN A 210 14.20 -21.16 -14.00
CA GLN A 210 12.77 -20.88 -14.04
C GLN A 210 12.46 -19.58 -13.34
N PRO A 211 11.51 -18.77 -13.90
CA PRO A 211 11.03 -17.57 -13.24
C PRO A 211 10.46 -17.88 -11.85
N ASN A 212 10.81 -17.06 -10.86
CA ASN A 212 10.36 -17.28 -9.50
C ASN A 212 9.65 -16.03 -8.95
N TYR A 213 8.50 -16.26 -8.32
CA TYR A 213 7.63 -15.21 -7.84
C TYR A 213 7.21 -15.48 -6.41
N LEU A 214 7.11 -14.41 -5.62
CA LEU A 214 6.40 -14.42 -4.36
C LEU A 214 5.00 -13.87 -4.61
N GLU A 215 4.00 -14.73 -4.61
CA GLU A 215 2.62 -14.33 -4.80
C GLU A 215 1.97 -13.88 -3.48
N ALA A 216 0.93 -13.05 -3.56
CA ALA A 216 0.22 -12.59 -2.36
C ALA A 216 -0.27 -13.78 -1.51
N ARG A 217 -0.72 -14.88 -2.14
CA ARG A 217 -1.13 -16.11 -1.44
C ARG A 217 0.01 -16.84 -0.72
N ASP A 218 1.27 -16.60 -1.08
CA ASP A 218 2.43 -17.22 -0.40
C ASP A 218 2.77 -16.53 0.93
N VAL A 219 2.18 -15.35 1.19
CA VAL A 219 2.47 -14.51 2.36
C VAL A 219 1.33 -14.55 3.38
N LEU A 220 0.15 -15.02 2.97
CA LEU A 220 -1.05 -15.15 3.82
C LEU A 220 -1.01 -16.44 4.65
#